data_7a3682fbf589b0bcf2f0c739b9f983b5
#
_entry.id   7a3682fbf589b0bcf2f0c739b9f983b5
#
_cell.length_a   1.000
_cell.length_b   1.000
_cell.length_c   1.000
_cell.angle_alpha   90.00
_cell.angle_beta   90.00
_cell.angle_gamma   90.00
#
_symmetry.space_group_name_H-M   'P 1'
#
loop_
_entity.id
_entity.type
_entity.pdbx_description
1 polymer ?
#
loop_
_entity_poly.entity_id
_entity_poly.type
_entity_poly.pdbx_seq_one_letter_code
_entity_poly.pdbx_strand_id
1 'polypeptide(L)'
;YYIYERNPGELVLKKNKLYWDASTVELETLRVRFMDDPAAISRGFNNGDIHWSNNWDTELLLDRSKIVFNPLFATSYFFFVCNEEPWADERVRRALVLLTPWEQIRNEDDVLLPTSNLIPAIPGYPEVEGIERSNRGEALKLLKEAGYPGGRGLPAVIFKLPGDSESSRIAELMAAAWKEVLDVEVEFHSYPFEVYLEEVKKSDFTIGSATWIGDYADPLTFLQMWTTDSNLNDARFSDKEFDALIGRSFGQEGQERYETLGESEGMLLQKAVVLPISHTPALNLIDLDRVEGWFPNVLNIHPLKYLRFRALRLPPGVVKL
;
A
#
# COMPACT_ATOMS: atom_id res chain seq x y z
N TYR A 1 -9.80 2.37 26.69
CA TYR A 1 -10.41 3.71 26.56
C TYR A 1 -11.87 3.60 26.15
N TYR A 2 -12.63 4.71 26.34
CA TYR A 2 -13.97 4.92 25.78
C TYR A 2 -14.05 6.32 25.16
N ILE A 3 -14.94 6.51 24.19
CA ILE A 3 -15.18 7.81 23.58
C ILE A 3 -15.92 8.68 24.60
N TYR A 4 -15.28 9.75 25.04
CA TYR A 4 -15.85 10.71 25.98
C TYR A 4 -16.53 11.86 25.26
N GLU A 5 -15.91 12.34 24.17
CA GLU A 5 -16.40 13.44 23.34
C GLU A 5 -16.00 13.24 21.89
N ARG A 6 -16.90 13.62 20.98
CA ARG A 6 -16.65 13.57 19.53
C ARG A 6 -17.11 14.87 18.89
N ASN A 7 -16.16 15.61 18.33
CA ASN A 7 -16.37 16.83 17.57
C ASN A 7 -15.89 16.63 16.12
N PRO A 8 -16.26 17.47 15.16
CA PRO A 8 -15.81 17.36 13.77
C PRO A 8 -14.29 17.32 13.60
N GLY A 9 -13.51 18.02 14.46
CA GLY A 9 -12.05 18.09 14.38
C GLY A 9 -11.30 17.33 15.47
N GLU A 10 -11.98 16.68 16.42
CA GLU A 10 -11.31 16.01 17.56
C GLU A 10 -12.15 14.86 18.14
N LEU A 11 -11.47 13.79 18.49
CA LEU A 11 -12.00 12.70 19.30
C LEU A 11 -11.27 12.66 20.65
N VAL A 12 -12.01 12.78 21.75
CA VAL A 12 -11.47 12.68 23.10
C VAL A 12 -11.79 11.30 23.68
N LEU A 13 -10.74 10.56 23.99
CA LEU A 13 -10.82 9.25 24.62
C LEU A 13 -10.40 9.36 26.08
N LYS A 14 -11.17 8.73 26.98
CA LYS A 14 -10.80 8.60 28.39
C LYS A 14 -10.55 7.15 28.77
N LYS A 15 -9.65 6.96 29.73
CA LYS A 15 -9.35 5.66 30.32
C LYS A 15 -10.61 4.98 30.85
N ASN A 16 -10.84 3.76 30.40
CA ASN A 16 -11.93 2.94 30.91
C ASN A 16 -11.49 2.20 32.20
N LYS A 17 -11.99 2.65 33.33
CA LYS A 17 -11.65 2.03 34.63
C LYS A 17 -12.23 0.61 34.82
N LEU A 18 -13.18 0.22 33.97
CA LEU A 18 -13.75 -1.13 33.94
C LEU A 18 -13.02 -2.09 33.01
N TYR A 19 -11.99 -1.61 32.31
CA TYR A 19 -11.15 -2.47 31.49
C TYR A 19 -10.36 -3.42 32.39
N TRP A 20 -10.33 -4.71 32.04
CA TRP A 20 -9.71 -5.75 32.87
C TRP A 20 -8.24 -5.46 33.21
N ASP A 21 -7.51 -4.76 32.32
CA ASP A 21 -6.10 -4.40 32.46
C ASP A 21 -5.93 -2.88 32.68
N ALA A 22 -6.90 -2.24 33.33
CA ALA A 22 -6.89 -0.79 33.52
C ALA A 22 -5.67 -0.29 34.33
N SER A 23 -5.11 -1.13 35.19
CA SER A 23 -3.94 -0.78 36.01
C SER A 23 -2.67 -0.51 35.19
N THR A 24 -2.53 -1.09 33.98
CA THR A 24 -1.39 -0.88 33.09
C THR A 24 -1.51 0.36 32.20
N VAL A 25 -2.71 0.93 32.11
CA VAL A 25 -2.98 2.12 31.30
C VAL A 25 -2.64 3.37 32.09
N GLU A 26 -1.61 4.12 31.68
CA GLU A 26 -1.16 5.30 32.41
C GLU A 26 -1.83 6.60 31.95
N LEU A 27 -2.07 6.77 30.64
CA LEU A 27 -2.67 7.99 30.13
C LEU A 27 -4.19 8.04 30.43
N GLU A 28 -4.61 9.03 31.20
CA GLU A 28 -6.02 9.21 31.55
C GLU A 28 -6.88 9.72 30.37
N THR A 29 -6.26 10.50 29.47
CA THR A 29 -6.94 11.11 28.31
C THR A 29 -6.04 11.07 27.09
N LEU A 30 -6.63 10.69 25.94
CA LEU A 30 -6.04 10.78 24.61
C LEU A 30 -6.92 11.70 23.75
N ARG A 31 -6.27 12.58 22.99
CA ARG A 31 -6.92 13.46 22.02
C ARG A 31 -6.45 13.07 20.62
N VAL A 32 -7.36 12.66 19.77
CA VAL A 32 -7.09 12.42 18.34
C VAL A 32 -7.64 13.61 17.57
N ARG A 33 -6.76 14.39 16.95
CA ARG A 33 -7.12 15.56 16.14
C ARG A 33 -7.11 15.17 14.68
N PHE A 34 -8.16 15.56 13.96
CA PHE A 34 -8.26 15.41 12.51
C PHE A 34 -7.77 16.71 11.87
N MET A 35 -6.60 16.65 11.25
CA MET A 35 -5.91 17.84 10.73
C MET A 35 -5.36 17.55 9.33
N ASP A 36 -5.70 18.42 8.37
CA ASP A 36 -5.29 18.30 6.97
C ASP A 36 -4.11 19.22 6.62
N ASP A 37 -3.74 20.17 7.49
CA ASP A 37 -2.62 21.09 7.28
C ASP A 37 -1.31 20.55 7.86
N PRO A 38 -0.38 20.01 7.02
CA PRO A 38 0.90 19.48 7.47
C PRO A 38 1.75 20.51 8.20
N ALA A 39 1.67 21.79 7.79
CA ALA A 39 2.42 22.87 8.41
C ALA A 39 1.91 23.17 9.84
N ALA A 40 0.59 23.14 10.05
CA ALA A 40 0.02 23.28 11.40
C ALA A 40 0.39 22.10 12.29
N ILE A 41 0.44 20.87 11.74
CA ILE A 41 0.87 19.66 12.46
C ILE A 41 2.33 19.81 12.92
N SER A 42 3.24 20.19 12.01
CA SER A 42 4.67 20.40 12.35
C SER A 42 4.86 21.45 13.43
N ARG A 43 4.15 22.58 13.34
CA ARG A 43 4.18 23.60 14.40
C ARG A 43 3.67 23.09 15.74
N GLY A 44 2.55 22.35 15.73
CA GLY A 44 1.99 21.72 16.94
C GLY A 44 2.93 20.69 17.57
N PHE A 45 3.62 19.91 16.75
CA PHE A 45 4.65 18.97 17.23
C PHE A 45 5.85 19.69 17.85
N ASN A 46 6.40 20.70 17.18
CA ASN A 46 7.51 21.49 17.69
C ASN A 46 7.18 22.16 19.05
N ASN A 47 5.94 22.60 19.24
CA ASN A 47 5.47 23.22 20.48
C ASN A 47 5.09 22.20 21.58
N GLY A 48 4.99 20.90 21.24
CA GLY A 48 4.58 19.85 22.16
C GLY A 48 3.08 19.73 22.36
N ASP A 49 2.27 20.32 21.46
CA ASP A 49 0.81 20.19 21.43
C ASP A 49 0.36 18.90 20.72
N ILE A 50 1.20 18.38 19.84
CA ILE A 50 1.05 17.10 19.13
C ILE A 50 2.22 16.21 19.52
N HIS A 51 1.96 14.96 19.87
CA HIS A 51 2.97 14.01 20.33
C HIS A 51 3.26 12.89 19.33
N TRP A 52 2.32 12.63 18.42
CA TRP A 52 2.43 11.63 17.37
C TRP A 52 1.55 12.02 16.18
N SER A 53 2.09 11.91 14.97
CA SER A 53 1.38 12.12 13.71
C SER A 53 1.94 11.22 12.62
N ASN A 54 1.14 10.93 11.61
CA ASN A 54 1.54 10.28 10.35
C ASN A 54 1.55 11.26 9.15
N ASN A 55 1.36 12.56 9.41
CA ASN A 55 1.42 13.62 8.41
C ASN A 55 2.14 14.84 8.98
N TRP A 56 2.99 15.51 8.20
CA TRP A 56 3.73 16.72 8.59
C TRP A 56 4.39 17.39 7.39
N ASP A 57 4.84 18.64 7.58
CA ASP A 57 5.74 19.35 6.69
C ASP A 57 7.17 19.23 7.24
N THR A 58 8.02 18.49 6.52
CA THR A 58 9.40 18.20 6.94
C THR A 58 10.27 19.46 7.05
N GLU A 59 10.03 20.48 6.22
CA GLU A 59 10.81 21.73 6.23
C GLU A 59 10.56 22.57 7.49
N LEU A 60 9.41 22.39 8.11
CA LEU A 60 9.03 23.11 9.33
C LEU A 60 9.39 22.38 10.62
N LEU A 61 9.90 21.15 10.55
CA LEU A 61 10.35 20.42 11.74
C LEU A 61 11.66 21.00 12.29
N LEU A 62 11.69 21.25 13.60
CA LEU A 62 12.91 21.67 14.32
C LEU A 62 13.89 20.50 14.52
N ASP A 63 13.38 19.29 14.63
CA ASP A 63 14.17 18.07 14.80
C ASP A 63 13.65 16.94 13.93
N ARG A 64 14.28 16.72 12.79
CA ARG A 64 13.91 15.66 11.83
C ARG A 64 14.27 14.25 12.33
N SER A 65 15.09 14.11 13.38
CA SER A 65 15.41 12.80 13.98
C SER A 65 14.20 12.16 14.68
N LYS A 66 13.13 12.92 14.87
CA LYS A 66 11.85 12.42 15.41
C LYS A 66 10.97 11.72 14.38
N ILE A 67 11.36 11.73 13.11
CA ILE A 67 10.71 10.92 12.07
C ILE A 67 11.20 9.48 12.24
N VAL A 68 10.26 8.58 12.54
CA VAL A 68 10.53 7.15 12.65
C VAL A 68 10.06 6.48 11.36
N PHE A 69 11.00 5.87 10.67
CA PHE A 69 10.78 5.06 9.49
C PHE A 69 10.77 3.58 9.89
N ASN A 70 9.76 2.82 9.45
CA ASN A 70 9.78 1.37 9.54
C ASN A 70 9.15 0.71 8.30
N PRO A 71 9.70 -0.43 7.86
CA PRO A 71 9.06 -1.22 6.82
C PRO A 71 7.63 -1.57 7.24
N LEU A 72 6.69 -1.41 6.32
CA LEU A 72 5.30 -1.82 6.51
C LEU A 72 5.07 -3.11 5.73
N PHE A 73 4.23 -3.98 6.23
CA PHE A 73 3.75 -5.14 5.48
C PHE A 73 2.68 -4.69 4.50
N ALA A 74 3.13 -3.92 3.50
CA ALA A 74 2.28 -3.23 2.54
C ALA A 74 2.94 -3.16 1.18
N THR A 75 2.11 -3.13 0.13
CA THR A 75 2.56 -2.97 -1.26
C THR A 75 1.63 -2.05 -2.01
N SER A 76 2.21 -1.05 -2.65
CA SER A 76 1.55 -0.22 -3.65
C SER A 76 1.68 -0.89 -5.01
N TYR A 77 0.58 -1.03 -5.73
CA TYR A 77 0.53 -1.74 -7.00
C TYR A 77 -0.55 -1.17 -7.92
N PHE A 78 -0.40 -1.45 -9.22
CA PHE A 78 -1.48 -1.34 -10.18
C PHE A 78 -2.05 -2.73 -10.47
N PHE A 79 -3.29 -2.78 -10.97
CA PHE A 79 -3.92 -4.04 -11.36
C PHE A 79 -4.80 -3.83 -12.61
N PHE A 80 -4.87 -4.86 -13.45
CA PHE A 80 -5.76 -4.88 -14.60
C PHE A 80 -7.13 -5.43 -14.22
N VAL A 81 -8.18 -4.88 -14.85
CA VAL A 81 -9.51 -5.52 -14.86
C VAL A 81 -9.53 -6.57 -15.96
N CYS A 82 -9.78 -7.83 -15.59
CA CYS A 82 -9.48 -9.02 -16.37
C CYS A 82 -10.72 -9.72 -16.99
N ASN A 83 -11.92 -9.10 -16.92
CA ASN A 83 -13.17 -9.76 -17.26
C ASN A 83 -13.65 -9.52 -18.70
N GLU A 84 -13.07 -8.60 -19.46
CA GLU A 84 -13.50 -8.26 -20.82
C GLU A 84 -12.30 -8.18 -21.78
N GLU A 85 -12.55 -8.61 -23.04
CA GLU A 85 -11.55 -8.47 -24.10
C GLU A 85 -11.33 -6.99 -24.47
N PRO A 86 -10.08 -6.60 -24.82
CA PRO A 86 -8.90 -7.47 -24.94
C PRO A 86 -8.16 -7.72 -23.60
N TRP A 87 -8.61 -7.13 -22.50
CA TRP A 87 -7.93 -7.17 -21.20
C TRP A 87 -8.07 -8.52 -20.48
N ALA A 88 -9.04 -9.36 -20.88
CA ALA A 88 -9.14 -10.75 -20.43
C ALA A 88 -7.97 -11.62 -20.93
N ASP A 89 -7.41 -11.30 -22.09
CA ASP A 89 -6.24 -12.01 -22.64
C ASP A 89 -4.95 -11.61 -21.90
N GLU A 90 -4.34 -12.55 -21.19
CA GLU A 90 -3.09 -12.33 -20.44
C GLU A 90 -1.94 -11.86 -21.33
N ARG A 91 -1.93 -12.25 -22.62
CA ARG A 91 -0.88 -11.83 -23.57
C ARG A 91 -0.91 -10.32 -23.81
N VAL A 92 -2.11 -9.73 -23.85
CA VAL A 92 -2.27 -8.27 -24.02
C VAL A 92 -1.80 -7.55 -22.76
N ARG A 93 -2.21 -8.00 -21.57
CA ARG A 93 -1.75 -7.40 -20.31
C ARG A 93 -0.24 -7.52 -20.14
N ARG A 94 0.33 -8.70 -20.38
CA ARG A 94 1.78 -8.93 -20.33
C ARG A 94 2.54 -8.04 -21.32
N ALA A 95 2.00 -7.80 -22.49
CA ALA A 95 2.63 -6.91 -23.45
C ALA A 95 2.71 -5.46 -22.92
N LEU A 96 1.66 -4.94 -22.31
CA LEU A 96 1.70 -3.62 -21.69
C LEU A 96 2.70 -3.56 -20.52
N VAL A 97 2.73 -4.60 -19.69
CA VAL A 97 3.72 -4.73 -18.59
C VAL A 97 5.15 -4.74 -19.12
N LEU A 98 5.43 -5.45 -20.22
CA LEU A 98 6.76 -5.49 -20.86
C LEU A 98 7.13 -4.19 -21.56
N LEU A 99 6.19 -3.30 -21.85
CA LEU A 99 6.44 -1.95 -22.37
C LEU A 99 6.56 -0.89 -21.29
N THR A 100 6.22 -1.22 -20.05
CA THR A 100 6.31 -0.30 -18.90
C THR A 100 7.77 0.05 -18.59
N PRO A 101 8.10 1.32 -18.33
CA PRO A 101 9.49 1.76 -18.11
C PRO A 101 9.92 1.53 -16.64
N TRP A 102 10.03 0.25 -16.23
CA TRP A 102 10.26 -0.17 -14.85
C TRP A 102 11.48 0.46 -14.19
N GLU A 103 12.59 0.59 -14.93
CA GLU A 103 13.81 1.21 -14.40
C GLU A 103 13.57 2.68 -14.04
N GLN A 104 12.86 3.41 -14.91
CA GLN A 104 12.51 4.80 -14.64
C GLN A 104 11.59 4.92 -13.44
N ILE A 105 10.50 4.14 -13.40
CA ILE A 105 9.52 4.14 -12.29
C ILE A 105 10.21 3.87 -10.94
N ARG A 106 11.09 2.88 -10.89
CA ARG A 106 11.78 2.48 -9.65
C ARG A 106 12.84 3.47 -9.17
N ASN A 107 13.28 4.39 -10.02
CA ASN A 107 14.25 5.43 -9.68
C ASN A 107 13.58 6.79 -9.39
N GLU A 108 12.25 6.87 -9.37
CA GLU A 108 11.54 8.09 -8.99
C GLU A 108 11.69 8.36 -7.49
N ASP A 109 11.89 9.62 -7.11
CA ASP A 109 12.24 10.03 -5.74
C ASP A 109 11.20 9.66 -4.67
N ASP A 110 9.93 9.54 -5.04
CA ASP A 110 8.83 9.20 -4.14
C ASP A 110 8.47 7.71 -4.15
N VAL A 111 9.05 6.90 -5.05
CA VAL A 111 8.94 5.44 -5.00
C VAL A 111 9.93 4.89 -3.96
N LEU A 112 9.54 4.96 -2.71
CA LEU A 112 10.34 4.41 -1.62
C LEU A 112 10.25 2.88 -1.60
N LEU A 113 11.39 2.19 -1.43
CA LEU A 113 11.47 0.72 -1.39
C LEU A 113 10.84 0.05 -2.63
N PRO A 114 11.33 0.35 -3.85
CA PRO A 114 10.77 -0.21 -5.08
C PRO A 114 10.83 -1.75 -5.06
N THR A 115 9.80 -2.39 -5.62
CA THR A 115 9.70 -3.85 -5.67
C THR A 115 9.22 -4.37 -7.02
N SER A 116 9.52 -5.62 -7.31
CA SER A 116 8.96 -6.41 -8.42
C SER A 116 7.96 -7.47 -7.95
N ASN A 117 7.78 -7.63 -6.64
CA ASN A 117 6.99 -8.66 -6.00
C ASN A 117 5.81 -8.06 -5.21
N LEU A 118 4.71 -8.80 -5.12
CA LEU A 118 3.51 -8.36 -4.40
C LEU A 118 3.69 -8.50 -2.89
N ILE A 119 4.36 -9.56 -2.43
CA ILE A 119 4.48 -9.87 -1.01
C ILE A 119 5.79 -9.32 -0.47
N PRO A 120 5.76 -8.46 0.59
CA PRO A 120 6.97 -8.03 1.28
C PRO A 120 7.73 -9.22 1.86
N ALA A 121 9.07 -9.10 1.97
CA ALA A 121 9.93 -10.17 2.42
C ALA A 121 9.52 -10.75 3.79
N ILE A 122 9.32 -12.07 3.82
CA ILE A 122 9.00 -12.86 5.00
C ILE A 122 10.07 -13.93 5.15
N PRO A 123 10.62 -14.16 6.35
CA PRO A 123 11.58 -15.24 6.57
C PRO A 123 11.01 -16.61 6.18
N GLY A 124 11.70 -17.31 5.28
CA GLY A 124 11.28 -18.62 4.77
C GLY A 124 10.30 -18.62 3.61
N TYR A 125 9.80 -17.45 3.19
CA TYR A 125 9.00 -17.34 1.97
C TYR A 125 9.90 -17.55 0.73
N PRO A 126 9.46 -18.30 -0.30
CA PRO A 126 10.27 -18.57 -1.48
C PRO A 126 10.57 -17.32 -2.29
N GLU A 127 11.67 -17.35 -3.03
CA GLU A 127 11.91 -16.36 -4.07
C GLU A 127 10.90 -16.56 -5.21
N VAL A 128 10.16 -15.51 -5.53
CA VAL A 128 9.20 -15.49 -6.64
C VAL A 128 9.78 -14.60 -7.74
N GLU A 129 9.71 -15.06 -8.99
CA GLU A 129 10.13 -14.25 -10.14
C GLU A 129 9.19 -13.07 -10.30
N GLY A 130 9.70 -11.89 -10.01
CA GLY A 130 8.95 -10.64 -10.08
C GLY A 130 8.94 -10.01 -11.47
N ILE A 131 8.22 -8.91 -11.61
CA ILE A 131 8.20 -8.09 -12.84
C ILE A 131 9.44 -7.17 -12.83
N GLU A 132 10.52 -7.58 -13.48
CA GLU A 132 11.80 -6.89 -13.35
C GLU A 132 12.13 -5.93 -14.51
N ARG A 133 11.79 -6.30 -15.76
CA ARG A 133 12.35 -5.64 -16.96
C ARG A 133 11.32 -5.37 -18.04
N SER A 134 11.61 -4.31 -18.81
CA SER A 134 10.92 -4.03 -20.07
C SER A 134 11.53 -4.89 -21.20
N ASN A 135 10.67 -5.39 -22.09
CA ASN A 135 11.07 -6.15 -23.27
C ASN A 135 10.16 -5.84 -24.47
N ARG A 136 10.51 -4.82 -25.24
CA ARG A 136 9.73 -4.38 -26.40
C ARG A 136 9.53 -5.47 -27.45
N GLY A 137 10.54 -6.30 -27.69
CA GLY A 137 10.46 -7.36 -28.71
C GLY A 137 9.43 -8.43 -28.35
N GLU A 138 9.46 -8.90 -27.12
CA GLU A 138 8.49 -9.85 -26.57
C GLU A 138 7.09 -9.25 -26.53
N ALA A 139 6.94 -8.00 -26.09
CA ALA A 139 5.65 -7.31 -26.05
C ALA A 139 4.96 -7.25 -27.40
N LEU A 140 5.70 -6.84 -28.44
CA LEU A 140 5.16 -6.76 -29.81
C LEU A 140 4.81 -8.15 -30.39
N LYS A 141 5.56 -9.20 -30.01
CA LYS A 141 5.26 -10.59 -30.36
C LYS A 141 3.95 -11.01 -29.70
N LEU A 142 3.77 -10.84 -28.40
CA LEU A 142 2.56 -11.17 -27.66
C LEU A 142 1.32 -10.47 -28.24
N LEU A 143 1.42 -9.15 -28.53
CA LEU A 143 0.32 -8.41 -29.14
C LEU A 143 -0.04 -8.95 -30.53
N LYS A 144 0.94 -9.32 -31.34
CA LYS A 144 0.69 -9.93 -32.64
C LYS A 144 -0.04 -11.28 -32.52
N GLU A 145 0.37 -12.11 -31.56
CA GLU A 145 -0.24 -13.42 -31.28
C GLU A 145 -1.67 -13.28 -30.71
N ALA A 146 -1.93 -12.19 -29.98
CA ALA A 146 -3.26 -11.83 -29.47
C ALA A 146 -4.18 -11.17 -30.51
N GLY A 147 -3.69 -10.90 -31.73
CA GLY A 147 -4.49 -10.27 -32.79
C GLY A 147 -4.36 -8.73 -32.87
N TYR A 148 -3.49 -8.10 -32.08
CA TYR A 148 -3.28 -6.66 -32.02
C TYR A 148 -1.87 -6.24 -32.47
N PRO A 149 -1.45 -6.53 -33.69
CA PRO A 149 -0.08 -6.29 -34.15
C PRO A 149 0.31 -4.82 -34.06
N GLY A 150 1.30 -4.52 -33.22
CA GLY A 150 1.74 -3.13 -32.97
C GLY A 150 0.70 -2.25 -32.31
N GLY A 151 -0.23 -2.82 -31.53
CA GLY A 151 -1.30 -2.09 -30.83
C GLY A 151 -2.53 -1.78 -31.68
N ARG A 152 -2.54 -2.12 -32.97
CA ARG A 152 -3.67 -1.81 -33.87
C ARG A 152 -4.95 -2.51 -33.46
N GLY A 153 -6.00 -1.73 -33.18
CA GLY A 153 -7.32 -2.24 -32.77
C GLY A 153 -7.48 -2.39 -31.25
N LEU A 154 -6.48 -2.07 -30.47
CA LEU A 154 -6.66 -1.94 -29.01
C LEU A 154 -7.59 -0.76 -28.73
N PRO A 155 -8.55 -0.91 -27.82
CA PRO A 155 -9.32 0.22 -27.30
C PRO A 155 -8.44 1.13 -26.43
N ALA A 156 -8.98 2.29 -26.06
CA ALA A 156 -8.33 3.17 -25.08
C ALA A 156 -8.07 2.45 -23.76
N VAL A 157 -6.91 2.72 -23.17
CA VAL A 157 -6.56 2.25 -21.82
C VAL A 157 -7.09 3.27 -20.83
N ILE A 158 -8.01 2.88 -19.97
CA ILE A 158 -8.65 3.76 -19.00
C ILE A 158 -8.06 3.49 -17.63
N PHE A 159 -7.41 4.49 -17.04
CA PHE A 159 -6.98 4.47 -15.64
C PHE A 159 -8.06 5.05 -14.75
N LYS A 160 -8.38 4.35 -13.66
CA LYS A 160 -9.03 4.94 -12.48
C LYS A 160 -8.01 5.00 -11.35
N LEU A 161 -7.82 6.18 -10.78
CA LEU A 161 -6.76 6.45 -9.80
C LEU A 161 -7.34 7.13 -8.55
N PRO A 162 -6.81 6.84 -7.34
CA PRO A 162 -6.97 7.74 -6.21
C PRO A 162 -6.28 9.07 -6.54
N GLY A 163 -6.75 10.16 -5.96
CA GLY A 163 -6.25 11.51 -6.27
C GLY A 163 -4.90 11.85 -5.63
N ASP A 164 -3.98 10.88 -5.55
CA ASP A 164 -2.62 11.07 -5.08
C ASP A 164 -1.63 11.33 -6.23
N SER A 165 -0.52 12.00 -5.91
CA SER A 165 0.48 12.40 -6.91
C SER A 165 1.35 11.24 -7.39
N GLU A 166 1.63 10.25 -6.55
CA GLU A 166 2.48 9.11 -6.89
C GLU A 166 1.82 8.23 -7.94
N SER A 167 0.60 7.74 -7.68
CA SER A 167 -0.15 6.91 -8.62
C SER A 167 -0.36 7.61 -9.96
N SER A 168 -0.70 8.92 -9.94
CA SER A 168 -0.92 9.70 -11.16
C SER A 168 0.34 9.78 -12.02
N ARG A 169 1.49 10.09 -11.41
CA ARG A 169 2.76 10.22 -12.12
C ARG A 169 3.25 8.90 -12.68
N ILE A 170 3.13 7.79 -11.94
CA ILE A 170 3.51 6.46 -12.43
C ILE A 170 2.62 6.07 -13.62
N ALA A 171 1.31 6.32 -13.53
CA ALA A 171 0.38 6.06 -14.64
C ALA A 171 0.73 6.87 -15.89
N GLU A 172 1.15 8.15 -15.75
CA GLU A 172 1.61 8.98 -16.85
C GLU A 172 2.89 8.42 -17.51
N LEU A 173 3.85 7.90 -16.74
CA LEU A 173 5.05 7.24 -17.28
C LEU A 173 4.70 5.98 -18.07
N MET A 174 3.79 5.14 -17.55
CA MET A 174 3.27 3.96 -18.26
C MET A 174 2.60 4.37 -19.57
N ALA A 175 1.69 5.33 -19.53
CA ALA A 175 0.94 5.81 -20.68
C ALA A 175 1.87 6.39 -21.78
N ALA A 176 2.86 7.18 -21.40
CA ALA A 176 3.83 7.75 -22.33
C ALA A 176 4.60 6.64 -23.07
N ALA A 177 5.06 5.62 -22.37
CA ALA A 177 5.78 4.50 -22.96
C ALA A 177 4.89 3.65 -23.90
N TRP A 178 3.64 3.41 -23.52
CA TRP A 178 2.70 2.67 -24.38
C TRP A 178 2.30 3.47 -25.62
N LYS A 179 2.05 4.78 -25.45
CA LYS A 179 1.75 5.65 -26.59
C LYS A 179 2.90 5.73 -27.60
N GLU A 180 4.14 5.82 -27.12
CA GLU A 180 5.33 5.84 -27.99
C GLU A 180 5.43 4.59 -28.88
N VAL A 181 5.10 3.41 -28.34
CA VAL A 181 5.31 2.12 -29.01
C VAL A 181 4.08 1.65 -29.78
N LEU A 182 2.88 1.89 -29.25
CA LEU A 182 1.62 1.30 -29.72
C LEU A 182 0.67 2.34 -30.33
N ASP A 183 0.92 3.64 -30.11
CA ASP A 183 0.00 4.74 -30.45
C ASP A 183 -1.43 4.53 -29.84
N VAL A 184 -1.50 3.86 -28.69
CA VAL A 184 -2.76 3.60 -27.98
C VAL A 184 -3.21 4.86 -27.24
N GLU A 185 -4.52 5.12 -27.25
CA GLU A 185 -5.13 6.19 -26.46
C GLU A 185 -5.16 5.80 -24.98
N VAL A 186 -4.91 6.78 -24.11
CA VAL A 186 -4.95 6.59 -22.64
C VAL A 186 -5.77 7.68 -22.01
N GLU A 187 -6.69 7.28 -21.14
CA GLU A 187 -7.57 8.19 -20.39
C GLU A 187 -7.29 8.07 -18.88
N PHE A 188 -7.34 9.19 -18.16
CA PHE A 188 -7.13 9.24 -16.71
C PHE A 188 -8.35 9.79 -16.00
N HIS A 189 -8.88 9.01 -15.04
CA HIS A 189 -9.97 9.39 -14.17
C HIS A 189 -9.46 9.38 -12.73
N SER A 190 -9.21 10.56 -12.15
CA SER A 190 -8.76 10.70 -10.75
C SER A 190 -9.92 11.11 -9.86
N TYR A 191 -10.00 10.49 -8.68
CA TYR A 191 -11.08 10.68 -7.72
C TYR A 191 -10.53 10.96 -6.32
N PRO A 192 -11.22 11.75 -5.48
CA PRO A 192 -10.97 11.75 -4.05
C PRO A 192 -11.06 10.32 -3.51
N PHE A 193 -10.25 9.97 -2.51
CA PHE A 193 -10.07 8.58 -2.06
C PHE A 193 -11.40 7.87 -1.71
N GLU A 194 -12.31 8.54 -0.98
CA GLU A 194 -13.59 7.95 -0.62
C GLU A 194 -14.47 7.65 -1.85
N VAL A 195 -14.39 8.50 -2.89
CA VAL A 195 -15.11 8.29 -4.15
C VAL A 195 -14.44 7.17 -4.95
N TYR A 196 -13.10 7.12 -4.95
CA TYR A 196 -12.34 6.08 -5.63
C TYR A 196 -12.72 4.68 -5.17
N LEU A 197 -12.92 4.46 -3.87
CA LEU A 197 -13.33 3.17 -3.31
C LEU A 197 -14.66 2.63 -3.88
N GLU A 198 -15.55 3.51 -4.31
CA GLU A 198 -16.81 3.12 -4.97
C GLU A 198 -16.63 3.01 -6.49
N GLU A 199 -15.81 3.86 -7.09
CA GLU A 199 -15.56 3.86 -8.54
C GLU A 199 -14.78 2.63 -9.00
N VAL A 200 -13.82 2.15 -8.20
CA VAL A 200 -13.02 0.97 -8.54
C VAL A 200 -13.85 -0.31 -8.61
N LYS A 201 -14.97 -0.38 -7.89
CA LYS A 201 -15.87 -1.55 -7.91
C LYS A 201 -16.70 -1.69 -9.20
N LYS A 202 -16.78 -0.63 -10.01
CA LYS A 202 -17.62 -0.63 -11.22
C LYS A 202 -17.03 -1.45 -12.37
N SER A 203 -15.72 -1.66 -12.38
CA SER A 203 -14.99 -2.44 -13.40
C SER A 203 -15.18 -1.93 -14.86
N ASP A 204 -15.50 -0.64 -15.02
CA ASP A 204 -15.67 0.06 -16.30
C ASP A 204 -14.40 0.82 -16.72
N PHE A 205 -13.25 0.27 -16.38
CA PHE A 205 -11.91 0.80 -16.63
C PHE A 205 -10.93 -0.34 -16.94
N THR A 206 -9.70 0.01 -17.31
CA THR A 206 -8.68 -0.98 -17.65
C THR A 206 -7.73 -1.24 -16.49
N ILE A 207 -7.27 -0.19 -15.81
CA ILE A 207 -6.24 -0.27 -14.77
C ILE A 207 -6.63 0.59 -13.57
N GLY A 208 -6.57 -0.01 -12.40
CA GLY A 208 -6.66 0.65 -11.11
C GLY A 208 -5.34 0.64 -10.36
N SER A 209 -5.25 1.43 -9.29
CA SER A 209 -4.10 1.39 -8.36
C SER A 209 -4.58 1.28 -6.93
N ALA A 210 -3.80 0.60 -6.10
CA ALA A 210 -4.10 0.46 -4.68
C ALA A 210 -2.81 0.28 -3.87
N THR A 211 -2.90 0.62 -2.59
CA THR A 211 -1.93 0.19 -1.59
C THR A 211 -2.63 -0.75 -0.63
N TRP A 212 -2.18 -2.01 -0.58
CA TRP A 212 -2.67 -2.97 0.39
C TRP A 212 -1.74 -3.03 1.60
N ILE A 213 -2.29 -2.81 2.76
CA ILE A 213 -1.62 -3.03 4.04
C ILE A 213 -2.16 -4.34 4.59
N GLY A 214 -1.27 -5.30 4.87
CA GLY A 214 -1.69 -6.61 5.38
C GLY A 214 -2.44 -6.49 6.70
N ASP A 215 -3.60 -7.15 6.80
CA ASP A 215 -4.38 -7.22 8.04
C ASP A 215 -3.67 -8.02 9.12
N TYR A 216 -2.76 -8.90 8.70
CA TYR A 216 -1.92 -9.76 9.53
C TYR A 216 -0.63 -10.11 8.80
N ALA A 217 0.42 -10.49 9.54
CA ALA A 217 1.75 -10.76 8.99
C ALA A 217 1.82 -12.18 8.37
N ASP A 218 1.09 -12.41 7.28
CA ASP A 218 1.09 -13.67 6.52
C ASP A 218 0.84 -13.38 5.02
N PRO A 219 1.49 -14.11 4.07
CA PRO A 219 1.32 -13.88 2.63
C PRO A 219 -0.14 -13.92 2.17
N LEU A 220 -0.97 -14.73 2.80
CA LEU A 220 -2.36 -14.94 2.41
C LEU A 220 -3.19 -13.63 2.40
N THR A 221 -2.83 -12.63 3.25
CA THR A 221 -3.52 -11.33 3.26
C THR A 221 -3.44 -10.61 1.91
N PHE A 222 -2.37 -10.85 1.11
CA PHE A 222 -2.19 -10.28 -0.22
C PHE A 222 -2.80 -11.15 -1.33
N LEU A 223 -2.99 -12.44 -1.09
CA LEU A 223 -3.36 -13.40 -2.14
C LEU A 223 -4.85 -13.74 -2.14
N GLN A 224 -5.46 -13.92 -0.97
CA GLN A 224 -6.86 -14.34 -0.88
C GLN A 224 -7.86 -13.33 -1.51
N MET A 225 -7.44 -12.07 -1.62
CA MET A 225 -8.27 -11.03 -2.23
C MET A 225 -8.50 -11.22 -3.73
N TRP A 226 -7.65 -11.99 -4.41
CA TRP A 226 -7.72 -12.22 -5.86
C TRP A 226 -8.50 -13.49 -6.23
N THR A 227 -9.03 -14.25 -5.27
CA THR A 227 -9.87 -15.42 -5.59
C THR A 227 -11.16 -15.00 -6.30
N THR A 228 -11.68 -15.89 -7.15
CA THR A 228 -12.85 -15.62 -8.00
C THR A 228 -14.04 -15.06 -7.22
N ASP A 229 -14.32 -15.59 -6.03
CA ASP A 229 -15.47 -15.21 -5.21
C ASP A 229 -15.19 -14.11 -4.17
N SER A 230 -13.98 -13.54 -4.17
CA SER A 230 -13.61 -12.49 -3.21
C SER A 230 -14.31 -11.17 -3.53
N ASN A 231 -14.92 -10.54 -2.53
CA ASN A 231 -15.51 -9.21 -2.65
C ASN A 231 -14.46 -8.08 -2.74
N LEU A 232 -13.17 -8.41 -2.55
CA LEU A 232 -12.03 -7.51 -2.71
C LEU A 232 -11.37 -7.63 -4.09
N ASN A 233 -11.85 -8.54 -4.94
CA ASN A 233 -11.30 -8.77 -6.27
C ASN A 233 -11.80 -7.73 -7.29
N ASP A 234 -11.29 -6.51 -7.18
CA ASP A 234 -11.64 -5.43 -8.10
C ASP A 234 -11.06 -5.65 -9.52
N ALA A 235 -10.05 -6.51 -9.66
CA ALA A 235 -9.52 -6.96 -10.95
C ALA A 235 -10.48 -7.88 -11.72
N ARG A 236 -11.52 -8.44 -11.10
CA ARG A 236 -12.38 -9.46 -11.69
C ARG A 236 -11.58 -10.65 -12.25
N PHE A 237 -10.42 -10.90 -11.68
CA PHE A 237 -9.61 -12.06 -12.02
C PHE A 237 -10.35 -13.36 -11.62
N SER A 238 -10.35 -14.33 -12.51
CA SER A 238 -10.97 -15.63 -12.25
C SER A 238 -10.11 -16.73 -12.85
N ASP A 239 -9.53 -17.55 -11.99
CA ASP A 239 -8.67 -18.66 -12.37
C ASP A 239 -8.82 -19.82 -11.39
N LYS A 240 -9.27 -20.97 -11.91
CA LYS A 240 -9.53 -22.16 -11.08
C LYS A 240 -8.29 -22.76 -10.45
N GLU A 241 -7.13 -22.62 -11.08
CA GLU A 241 -5.87 -23.12 -10.56
C GLU A 241 -5.41 -22.23 -9.41
N PHE A 242 -5.51 -20.92 -9.58
CA PHE A 242 -5.26 -19.96 -8.49
C PHE A 242 -6.17 -20.21 -7.29
N ASP A 243 -7.48 -20.35 -7.51
CA ASP A 243 -8.44 -20.63 -6.43
C ASP A 243 -8.11 -21.95 -5.71
N ALA A 244 -7.70 -22.99 -6.48
CA ALA A 244 -7.30 -24.28 -5.93
C ALA A 244 -6.00 -24.17 -5.09
N LEU A 245 -5.01 -23.36 -5.52
CA LEU A 245 -3.78 -23.11 -4.76
C LEU A 245 -4.11 -22.42 -3.42
N ILE A 246 -4.91 -21.37 -3.44
CA ILE A 246 -5.33 -20.69 -2.21
C ILE A 246 -6.10 -21.65 -1.30
N GLY A 247 -7.06 -22.41 -1.85
CA GLY A 247 -7.82 -23.41 -1.10
C GLY A 247 -6.93 -24.48 -0.45
N ARG A 248 -5.90 -24.97 -1.15
CA ARG A 248 -4.94 -25.94 -0.67
C ARG A 248 -4.10 -25.41 0.50
N SER A 249 -3.71 -24.12 0.44
CA SER A 249 -2.88 -23.49 1.46
C SER A 249 -3.51 -23.47 2.87
N PHE A 250 -4.83 -23.56 2.98
CA PHE A 250 -5.52 -23.62 4.28
C PHE A 250 -5.32 -24.96 5.01
N GLY A 251 -4.97 -26.02 4.30
CA GLY A 251 -4.69 -27.34 4.87
C GLY A 251 -3.20 -27.63 5.07
N GLN A 252 -2.33 -26.67 4.77
CA GLN A 252 -0.87 -26.82 4.82
C GLN A 252 -0.25 -25.95 5.94
N GLU A 253 0.96 -26.30 6.36
CA GLU A 253 1.73 -25.58 7.37
C GLU A 253 3.20 -25.40 6.92
N GLY A 254 3.89 -24.43 7.53
CA GLY A 254 5.32 -24.20 7.35
C GLY A 254 5.74 -23.97 5.90
N GLN A 255 6.83 -24.59 5.48
CA GLN A 255 7.46 -24.38 4.18
C GLN A 255 6.57 -24.80 3.01
N GLU A 256 5.86 -25.92 3.11
CA GLU A 256 4.95 -26.39 2.06
C GLU A 256 3.85 -25.39 1.76
N ARG A 257 3.31 -24.77 2.80
CA ARG A 257 2.32 -23.68 2.63
C ARG A 257 2.92 -22.46 1.96
N TYR A 258 4.13 -22.05 2.35
CA TYR A 258 4.81 -20.92 1.72
C TYR A 258 5.14 -21.17 0.25
N GLU A 259 5.53 -22.38 -0.13
CA GLU A 259 5.73 -22.74 -1.53
C GLU A 259 4.44 -22.63 -2.35
N THR A 260 3.32 -23.12 -1.83
CA THR A 260 1.99 -22.98 -2.47
C THR A 260 1.57 -21.52 -2.63
N LEU A 261 1.81 -20.69 -1.61
CA LEU A 261 1.50 -19.26 -1.69
C LEU A 261 2.44 -18.51 -2.64
N GLY A 262 3.72 -18.90 -2.71
CA GLY A 262 4.68 -18.38 -3.69
C GLY A 262 4.30 -18.72 -5.13
N GLU A 263 3.82 -19.94 -5.37
CA GLU A 263 3.26 -20.34 -6.67
C GLU A 263 2.05 -19.46 -7.05
N SER A 264 1.17 -19.16 -6.08
CA SER A 264 0.02 -18.27 -6.28
C SER A 264 0.44 -16.84 -6.62
N GLU A 265 1.43 -16.28 -5.93
CA GLU A 265 1.99 -14.97 -6.24
C GLU A 265 2.58 -14.95 -7.65
N GLY A 266 3.41 -15.95 -7.99
CA GLY A 266 4.00 -16.10 -9.31
C GLY A 266 2.95 -16.12 -10.43
N MET A 267 1.82 -16.77 -10.20
CA MET A 267 0.71 -16.81 -11.16
C MET A 267 0.11 -15.41 -11.40
N LEU A 268 -0.14 -14.61 -10.37
CA LEU A 268 -0.66 -13.25 -10.50
C LEU A 268 0.29 -12.35 -11.30
N LEU A 269 1.60 -12.45 -11.02
CA LEU A 269 2.63 -11.67 -11.71
C LEU A 269 2.80 -12.11 -13.16
N GLN A 270 2.88 -13.42 -13.43
CA GLN A 270 3.04 -13.97 -14.78
C GLN A 270 1.84 -13.71 -15.68
N LYS A 271 0.62 -13.76 -15.12
CA LYS A 271 -0.61 -13.41 -15.84
C LYS A 271 -0.87 -11.90 -15.93
N ALA A 272 0.06 -11.09 -15.41
CA ALA A 272 -0.04 -9.64 -15.38
C ALA A 272 -1.39 -9.16 -14.82
N VAL A 273 -1.83 -9.73 -13.71
CA VAL A 273 -3.03 -9.28 -13.00
C VAL A 273 -2.67 -8.08 -12.13
N VAL A 274 -1.54 -8.16 -11.45
CA VAL A 274 -1.04 -7.15 -10.51
C VAL A 274 0.38 -6.71 -10.90
N LEU A 275 0.66 -5.43 -10.75
CA LEU A 275 1.90 -4.76 -11.09
C LEU A 275 2.46 -4.06 -9.85
N PRO A 276 3.30 -4.73 -9.06
CA PRO A 276 3.88 -4.16 -7.85
C PRO A 276 4.81 -2.98 -8.17
N ILE A 277 4.73 -1.94 -7.37
CA ILE A 277 5.54 -0.72 -7.50
C ILE A 277 6.54 -0.60 -6.34
N SER A 278 6.04 -0.56 -5.10
CA SER A 278 6.86 -0.35 -3.91
C SER A 278 6.29 -1.05 -2.68
N HIS A 279 7.16 -1.47 -1.77
CA HIS A 279 6.78 -1.86 -0.42
C HIS A 279 6.71 -0.60 0.45
N THR A 280 5.51 -0.07 0.63
CA THR A 280 5.30 1.22 1.30
C THR A 280 5.82 1.18 2.74
N PRO A 281 6.69 2.12 3.16
CA PRO A 281 7.10 2.23 4.54
C PRO A 281 6.03 2.93 5.39
N ALA A 282 6.02 2.64 6.69
CA ALA A 282 5.34 3.50 7.66
C ALA A 282 6.27 4.64 8.08
N LEU A 283 5.75 5.86 8.00
CA LEU A 283 6.42 7.05 8.50
C LEU A 283 5.61 7.60 9.69
N ASN A 284 6.29 7.83 10.80
CA ASN A 284 5.67 8.34 12.02
C ASN A 284 6.52 9.48 12.58
N LEU A 285 5.91 10.62 12.83
CA LEU A 285 6.53 11.73 13.57
C LEU A 285 6.20 11.54 15.04
N ILE A 286 7.19 11.15 15.85
CA ILE A 286 7.01 10.88 17.28
C ILE A 286 8.31 11.12 18.06
N ASP A 287 8.21 11.77 19.22
CA ASP A 287 9.34 11.99 20.13
C ASP A 287 9.50 10.82 21.11
N LEU A 288 10.27 9.80 20.72
CA LEU A 288 10.56 8.63 21.55
C LEU A 288 11.41 8.91 22.77
N ASP A 289 12.00 10.12 22.93
CA ASP A 289 12.63 10.54 24.17
C ASP A 289 11.58 10.92 25.23
N ARG A 290 10.38 11.29 24.80
CA ARG A 290 9.26 11.70 25.67
C ARG A 290 8.15 10.65 25.76
N VAL A 291 7.92 9.88 24.69
CA VAL A 291 6.85 8.86 24.61
C VAL A 291 7.47 7.48 24.70
N GLU A 292 7.01 6.68 25.65
CA GLU A 292 7.33 5.26 25.79
C GLU A 292 6.13 4.37 25.42
N GLY A 293 6.41 3.09 25.15
CA GLY A 293 5.39 2.10 24.81
C GLY A 293 4.95 2.13 23.35
N TRP A 294 5.48 3.05 22.55
CA TRP A 294 5.41 3.04 21.10
C TRP A 294 6.67 2.34 20.54
N PHE A 295 6.50 1.47 19.56
CA PHE A 295 7.59 0.79 18.87
C PHE A 295 7.23 0.55 17.41
N PRO A 296 8.18 0.64 16.47
CA PRO A 296 7.95 0.34 15.07
C PRO A 296 7.59 -1.15 14.89
N ASN A 297 6.61 -1.43 14.04
CA ASN A 297 6.24 -2.79 13.69
C ASN A 297 5.65 -2.85 12.27
N VAL A 298 5.70 -4.01 11.65
CA VAL A 298 5.35 -4.21 10.23
C VAL A 298 3.86 -3.97 9.90
N LEU A 299 2.98 -3.95 10.89
CA LEU A 299 1.56 -3.64 10.70
C LEU A 299 1.21 -2.19 11.08
N ASN A 300 2.17 -1.42 11.58
CA ASN A 300 1.98 -0.06 12.12
C ASN A 300 0.84 0.04 13.15
N ILE A 301 0.62 -1.04 13.90
CA ILE A 301 -0.40 -1.11 14.94
C ILE A 301 0.22 -0.80 16.30
N HIS A 302 -0.25 0.28 16.92
CA HIS A 302 0.30 0.78 18.18
C HIS A 302 -0.79 0.81 19.25
N PRO A 303 -0.89 -0.23 20.10
CA PRO A 303 -1.93 -0.28 21.13
C PRO A 303 -1.79 0.86 22.13
N LEU A 304 -2.75 1.76 22.14
CA LEU A 304 -2.74 3.00 22.95
C LEU A 304 -2.60 2.75 24.45
N LYS A 305 -2.92 1.55 24.92
CA LYS A 305 -2.80 1.18 26.33
C LYS A 305 -1.37 1.14 26.86
N TYR A 306 -0.40 0.98 25.98
CA TYR A 306 1.02 0.94 26.34
C TYR A 306 1.69 2.30 26.32
N LEU A 307 1.04 3.31 25.73
CA LEU A 307 1.61 4.64 25.62
C LEU A 307 1.65 5.33 26.98
N ARG A 308 2.79 5.93 27.27
CA ARG A 308 2.99 6.74 28.46
C ARG A 308 4.06 7.82 28.21
N PHE A 309 4.03 8.87 29.02
CA PHE A 309 5.12 9.84 29.00
C PHE A 309 6.26 9.37 29.91
N ARG A 310 7.48 9.46 29.37
CA ARG A 310 8.69 9.24 30.14
C ARG A 310 8.78 10.26 31.26
N ALA A 311 9.05 9.83 32.47
CA ALA A 311 9.34 10.74 33.55
C ALA A 311 10.57 11.59 33.21
N LEU A 312 10.43 12.92 33.24
CA LEU A 312 11.56 13.83 33.02
C LEU A 312 12.60 13.55 34.11
N ARG A 313 13.70 12.91 33.74
CA ARG A 313 14.88 12.84 34.59
C ARG A 313 15.53 14.24 34.56
N LEU A 314 15.29 15.02 35.58
CA LEU A 314 16.05 16.25 35.76
C LEU A 314 17.54 15.87 35.93
N PRO A 315 18.47 16.60 35.32
CA PRO A 315 19.89 16.42 35.58
C PRO A 315 20.16 16.49 37.09
N PRO A 316 21.14 15.76 37.62
CA PRO A 316 21.50 15.84 39.03
C PRO A 316 21.75 17.30 39.43
N GLY A 317 21.04 17.79 40.42
CA GLY A 317 21.17 19.18 40.92
C GLY A 317 20.14 20.20 40.42
N VAL A 318 19.20 19.81 39.53
CA VAL A 318 18.07 20.66 39.12
C VAL A 318 16.84 20.32 39.97
N VAL A 319 16.42 21.30 40.78
CA VAL A 319 15.18 21.20 41.58
C VAL A 319 14.04 21.84 40.80
N LYS A 320 12.92 21.16 40.71
CA LYS A 320 11.68 21.71 40.15
C LYS A 320 11.15 22.72 41.16
N LEU A 321 11.18 24.03 40.84
CA LEU A 321 10.52 25.08 41.64
C LEU A 321 9.02 25.03 41.46
#